data_fbd2eb06752e95ab26ffc8dad10914dd
#
_entry.id   fbd2eb06752e95ab26ffc8dad10914dd
#
_cell.length_a   1.000
_cell.length_b   1.000
_cell.length_c   1.000
_cell.angle_alpha   90.00
_cell.angle_beta   90.00
_cell.angle_gamma   90.00
#
_symmetry.space_group_name_H-M   'P 1'
#
loop_
_entity.id
_entity.type
_entity.pdbx_description
1 polymer ?
#
loop_
_entity_poly.entity_id
_entity_poly.type
_entity_poly.pdbx_seq_one_letter_code
_entity_poly.pdbx_strand_id
1 'polypeptide(L)'
;EKLLERITPNTKVLILPFPNNPTGAIMEREDLEEIAKVIEEKDIFVISDELYAELTYKGEHVSIAAIPGMRERTVLINGFSKAYAMTGWRIGYAAAPEIILTQMLKIHQFAIMCAPTTSQYAAGEAVKDGDEDIARMKKAYNERRKYLMRAFAELGMDCFEPYGAFYIFPCIKRFGMSSDEFANRLLQEEKIAIVPGTAFGDSGEGYLRVSYAYSLEDLQKA
;
A
#
# COMPACT_ATOMS: atom_id res chain seq x y z
N GLU A 1 -2.28 8.50 19.84
CA GLU A 1 -1.24 8.73 20.86
C GLU A 1 0.16 8.73 20.24
N LYS A 2 0.63 7.64 19.63
CA LYS A 2 2.00 7.52 19.06
C LYS A 2 2.32 8.56 17.99
N LEU A 3 1.34 9.02 17.20
CA LEU A 3 1.54 10.09 16.24
C LEU A 3 1.88 11.40 16.93
N LEU A 4 1.15 11.76 17.97
CA LEU A 4 1.40 12.97 18.76
C LEU A 4 2.80 13.00 19.37
N GLU A 5 3.29 11.87 19.85
CA GLU A 5 4.65 11.75 20.43
C GLU A 5 5.78 12.01 19.41
N ARG A 6 5.48 11.82 18.12
CA ARG A 6 6.47 11.98 17.03
C ARG A 6 6.40 13.33 16.34
N ILE A 7 5.33 14.08 16.50
CA ILE A 7 5.18 15.42 15.93
C ILE A 7 6.03 16.41 16.71
N THR A 8 6.83 17.18 15.99
CA THR A 8 7.65 18.27 16.53
C THR A 8 7.29 19.59 15.82
N PRO A 9 7.76 20.75 16.29
CA PRO A 9 7.57 22.04 15.59
C PRO A 9 8.16 22.04 14.16
N ASN A 10 9.06 21.12 13.85
CA ASN A 10 9.67 20.96 12.52
C ASN A 10 8.91 20.00 11.61
N THR A 11 7.89 19.29 12.11
CA THR A 11 7.08 18.38 11.31
C THR A 11 6.19 19.18 10.36
N LYS A 12 6.35 18.98 9.06
CA LYS A 12 5.61 19.69 8.01
C LYS A 12 4.67 18.80 7.21
N VAL A 13 4.99 17.51 7.14
CA VAL A 13 4.24 16.56 6.31
C VAL A 13 4.07 15.24 7.05
N LEU A 14 2.89 14.68 6.98
CA LEU A 14 2.58 13.30 7.33
C LEU A 14 2.37 12.49 6.05
N ILE A 15 3.03 11.35 5.92
CA ILE A 15 2.84 10.41 4.81
C ILE A 15 2.00 9.25 5.30
N LEU A 16 0.86 8.99 4.63
CA LEU A 16 -0.08 7.92 4.92
C LEU A 16 -0.17 6.96 3.73
N PRO A 17 0.62 5.87 3.71
CA PRO A 17 0.58 4.87 2.64
C PRO A 17 -0.41 3.74 2.99
N PHE A 18 -1.70 3.95 2.75
CA PHE A 18 -2.75 2.97 3.05
C PHE A 18 -3.72 2.79 1.86
N PRO A 19 -4.13 1.52 1.56
CA PRO A 19 -3.71 0.25 2.17
C PRO A 19 -2.20 0.02 2.09
N ASN A 20 -1.63 -0.57 3.15
CA ASN A 20 -0.20 -0.52 3.42
C ASN A 20 0.60 -1.64 2.74
N ASN A 21 1.74 -1.30 2.21
CA ASN A 21 2.84 -2.20 1.90
C ASN A 21 3.94 -1.98 2.99
N PRO A 22 4.29 -2.97 3.81
CA PRO A 22 4.23 -4.43 3.56
C PRO A 22 3.07 -5.19 4.22
N THR A 23 2.31 -4.59 5.12
CA THR A 23 1.47 -5.32 6.08
C THR A 23 0.09 -5.69 5.55
N GLY A 24 -0.39 -5.01 4.50
CA GLY A 24 -1.78 -5.12 4.06
C GLY A 24 -2.79 -4.44 5.01
N ALA A 25 -2.33 -3.64 5.96
CA ALA A 25 -3.20 -2.88 6.85
C ALA A 25 -3.99 -1.82 6.09
N ILE A 26 -5.20 -1.56 6.55
CA ILE A 26 -6.04 -0.44 6.11
C ILE A 26 -6.22 0.55 7.27
N MET A 27 -6.71 1.74 6.98
CA MET A 27 -7.24 2.67 7.97
C MET A 27 -8.74 2.76 7.80
N GLU A 28 -9.47 2.67 8.90
CA GLU A 28 -10.91 2.89 8.92
C GLU A 28 -11.20 4.40 9.07
N ARG A 29 -12.44 4.80 8.84
CA ARG A 29 -12.83 6.22 8.89
C ARG A 29 -12.51 6.86 10.24
N GLU A 30 -12.78 6.14 11.31
CA GLU A 30 -12.56 6.59 12.67
C GLU A 30 -11.08 6.89 12.96
N ASP A 31 -10.17 6.06 12.45
CA ASP A 31 -8.72 6.30 12.56
C ASP A 31 -8.30 7.58 11.84
N LEU A 32 -8.85 7.80 10.64
CA LEU A 32 -8.57 8.98 9.82
C LEU A 32 -9.13 10.25 10.45
N GLU A 33 -10.30 10.19 11.08
CA GLU A 33 -10.91 11.30 11.82
C GLU A 33 -10.07 11.70 13.05
N GLU A 34 -9.52 10.72 13.77
CA GLU A 34 -8.61 10.99 14.88
C GLU A 34 -7.27 11.62 14.41
N ILE A 35 -6.74 11.14 13.28
CA ILE A 35 -5.54 11.72 12.65
C ILE A 35 -5.83 13.15 12.19
N ALA A 36 -6.97 13.39 11.56
CA ALA A 36 -7.38 14.69 11.07
C ALA A 36 -7.40 15.75 12.17
N LYS A 37 -7.97 15.44 13.35
CA LYS A 37 -7.99 16.33 14.52
C LYS A 37 -6.57 16.78 14.90
N VAL A 38 -5.61 15.85 14.92
CA VAL A 38 -4.22 16.17 15.25
C VAL A 38 -3.58 17.07 14.21
N ILE A 39 -3.87 16.83 12.92
CA ILE A 39 -3.29 17.56 11.79
C ILE A 39 -3.82 18.97 11.69
N GLU A 40 -5.13 19.16 11.91
CA GLU A 40 -5.77 20.48 11.89
C GLU A 40 -5.11 21.45 12.88
N GLU A 41 -4.81 20.98 14.08
CA GLU A 41 -4.18 21.78 15.14
C GLU A 41 -2.71 22.15 14.87
N LYS A 42 -2.03 21.43 13.98
CA LYS A 42 -0.57 21.49 13.83
C LYS A 42 -0.07 22.10 12.53
N ASP A 43 -0.94 22.54 11.64
CA ASP A 43 -0.58 23.06 10.31
C ASP A 43 0.36 22.12 9.52
N ILE A 44 -0.02 20.85 9.46
CA ILE A 44 0.71 19.78 8.78
C ILE A 44 -0.02 19.44 7.48
N PHE A 45 0.73 19.23 6.41
CA PHE A 45 0.22 18.66 5.16
C PHE A 45 0.23 17.14 5.20
N VAL A 46 -0.65 16.52 4.42
CA VAL A 46 -0.71 15.06 4.26
C VAL A 46 -0.35 14.68 2.84
N ILE A 47 0.50 13.66 2.70
CA ILE A 47 0.65 12.91 1.45
C ILE A 47 -0.04 11.57 1.66
N SER A 48 -1.16 11.36 0.99
CA SER A 48 -1.93 10.12 1.05
C SER A 48 -1.60 9.26 -0.17
N ASP A 49 -0.83 8.19 0.03
CA ASP A 49 -0.55 7.20 -1.02
C ASP A 49 -1.65 6.13 -0.99
N GLU A 50 -2.56 6.25 -1.94
CA GLU A 50 -3.76 5.41 -2.05
C GLU A 50 -3.68 4.43 -3.23
N LEU A 51 -2.47 4.06 -3.65
CA LEU A 51 -2.24 3.18 -4.81
C LEU A 51 -2.95 1.82 -4.71
N TYR A 52 -3.27 1.37 -3.49
CA TYR A 52 -3.97 0.11 -3.22
C TYR A 52 -5.44 0.30 -2.83
N ALA A 53 -6.02 1.49 -2.96
CA ALA A 53 -7.39 1.81 -2.55
C ALA A 53 -8.42 0.78 -3.02
N GLU A 54 -8.40 0.45 -4.32
CA GLU A 54 -9.33 -0.51 -4.94
C GLU A 54 -9.15 -1.95 -4.43
N LEU A 55 -7.98 -2.26 -3.87
CA LEU A 55 -7.66 -3.58 -3.30
C LEU A 55 -7.91 -3.61 -1.78
N THR A 56 -9.02 -3.06 -1.34
CA THR A 56 -9.52 -3.15 0.05
C THR A 56 -10.53 -4.27 0.14
N TYR A 57 -10.34 -5.23 1.05
CA TYR A 57 -11.14 -6.46 1.15
C TYR A 57 -12.19 -6.43 2.27
N LYS A 58 -12.06 -5.49 3.22
CA LYS A 58 -13.03 -5.26 4.30
C LYS A 58 -13.59 -3.85 4.16
N GLY A 59 -14.90 -3.74 3.99
CA GLY A 59 -15.53 -2.43 3.78
C GLY A 59 -15.11 -1.76 2.47
N GLU A 60 -15.05 -0.45 2.52
CA GLU A 60 -14.62 0.42 1.42
C GLU A 60 -13.43 1.27 1.87
N HIS A 61 -12.55 1.59 0.92
CA HIS A 61 -11.47 2.53 1.19
C HIS A 61 -12.02 3.93 1.50
N VAL A 62 -11.49 4.55 2.52
CA VAL A 62 -11.77 5.95 2.84
C VAL A 62 -10.51 6.78 2.64
N SER A 63 -10.59 7.79 1.79
CA SER A 63 -9.50 8.75 1.63
C SER A 63 -9.52 9.77 2.78
N ILE A 64 -8.33 10.10 3.31
CA ILE A 64 -8.23 11.20 4.29
C ILE A 64 -8.68 12.54 3.69
N ALA A 65 -8.54 12.73 2.38
CA ALA A 65 -9.02 13.92 1.70
C ALA A 65 -10.55 14.09 1.73
N ALA A 66 -11.31 13.01 2.04
CA ALA A 66 -12.75 13.03 2.22
C ALA A 66 -13.18 13.39 3.66
N ILE A 67 -12.23 13.44 4.61
CA ILE A 67 -12.51 13.90 5.96
C ILE A 67 -12.61 15.43 5.96
N PRO A 68 -13.61 16.01 6.66
CA PRO A 68 -13.74 17.47 6.75
C PRO A 68 -12.43 18.15 7.17
N GLY A 69 -12.08 19.26 6.53
CA GLY A 69 -10.85 20.01 6.82
C GLY A 69 -9.56 19.44 6.21
N MET A 70 -9.58 18.21 5.67
CA MET A 70 -8.37 17.57 5.15
C MET A 70 -8.11 17.82 3.67
N ARG A 71 -9.13 18.10 2.87
CA ARG A 71 -8.97 18.30 1.42
C ARG A 71 -7.97 19.39 1.06
N GLU A 72 -7.98 20.49 1.80
CA GLU A 72 -7.18 21.69 1.54
C GLU A 72 -5.70 21.53 1.96
N ARG A 73 -5.36 20.40 2.57
CA ARG A 73 -4.00 20.09 3.05
C ARG A 73 -3.52 18.70 2.66
N THR A 74 -4.24 18.01 1.76
CA THR A 74 -3.89 16.67 1.31
C THR A 74 -3.42 16.67 -0.13
N VAL A 75 -2.30 16.00 -0.36
CA VAL A 75 -1.84 15.54 -1.68
C VAL A 75 -2.18 14.06 -1.77
N LEU A 76 -3.22 13.73 -2.50
CA LEU A 76 -3.60 12.36 -2.81
C LEU A 76 -2.76 11.87 -3.98
N ILE A 77 -2.14 10.71 -3.82
CA ILE A 77 -1.38 10.02 -4.87
C ILE A 77 -2.08 8.68 -5.14
N ASN A 78 -2.39 8.43 -6.41
CA ASN A 78 -2.95 7.17 -6.85
C ASN A 78 -2.48 6.85 -8.27
N GLY A 79 -2.88 5.72 -8.82
CA GLY A 79 -2.45 5.33 -10.16
C GLY A 79 -2.99 3.99 -10.61
N PHE A 80 -2.54 3.59 -11.78
CA PHE A 80 -3.09 2.46 -12.52
C PHE A 80 -2.30 1.16 -12.29
N SER A 81 -1.14 1.27 -11.66
CA SER A 81 -0.20 0.15 -11.51
C SER A 81 -0.79 -1.07 -10.81
N LYS A 82 -1.68 -0.86 -9.83
CA LYS A 82 -2.17 -1.93 -8.93
C LYS A 82 -3.61 -2.31 -9.25
N ALA A 83 -4.53 -1.35 -9.19
CA ALA A 83 -5.93 -1.58 -9.47
C ALA A 83 -6.19 -2.14 -10.87
N TYR A 84 -5.46 -1.65 -11.86
CA TYR A 84 -5.61 -2.04 -13.27
C TYR A 84 -4.49 -2.95 -13.78
N ALA A 85 -3.62 -3.47 -12.90
CA ALA A 85 -2.45 -4.30 -13.27
C ALA A 85 -1.52 -3.65 -14.32
N MET A 86 -1.43 -2.32 -14.32
CA MET A 86 -0.71 -1.51 -15.32
C MET A 86 0.69 -1.07 -14.84
N THR A 87 1.42 -1.94 -14.14
CA THR A 87 2.75 -1.58 -13.58
C THR A 87 3.74 -1.16 -14.65
N GLY A 88 3.76 -1.83 -15.80
CA GLY A 88 4.64 -1.54 -16.94
C GLY A 88 4.32 -0.25 -17.69
N TRP A 89 3.10 0.27 -17.57
CA TRP A 89 2.65 1.47 -18.25
C TRP A 89 3.17 2.77 -17.64
N ARG A 90 3.71 2.72 -16.43
CA ARG A 90 4.35 3.85 -15.73
C ARG A 90 3.48 5.10 -15.67
N ILE A 91 2.25 4.96 -15.19
CA ILE A 91 1.28 6.06 -15.08
C ILE A 91 0.58 6.07 -13.73
N GLY A 92 0.42 7.26 -13.19
CA GLY A 92 -0.31 7.59 -11.98
C GLY A 92 -0.76 9.04 -12.01
N TYR A 93 -1.43 9.49 -10.98
CA TYR A 93 -1.90 10.85 -10.85
C TYR A 93 -1.81 11.33 -9.41
N ALA A 94 -1.79 12.65 -9.27
CA ALA A 94 -1.92 13.32 -7.98
C ALA A 94 -3.10 14.29 -8.03
N ALA A 95 -3.84 14.37 -6.93
CA ALA A 95 -4.88 15.35 -6.71
C ALA A 95 -4.54 16.14 -5.44
N ALA A 96 -4.46 17.47 -5.53
CA ALA A 96 -4.09 18.33 -4.41
C ALA A 96 -4.62 19.77 -4.64
N PRO A 97 -4.55 20.63 -3.62
CA PRO A 97 -4.83 22.06 -3.81
C PRO A 97 -3.98 22.67 -4.92
N GLU A 98 -4.57 23.60 -5.69
CA GLU A 98 -3.93 24.21 -6.87
C GLU A 98 -2.56 24.81 -6.57
N ILE A 99 -2.42 25.45 -5.42
CA ILE A 99 -1.16 26.06 -4.98
C ILE A 99 -0.01 25.03 -4.90
N ILE A 100 -0.31 23.82 -4.49
CA ILE A 100 0.66 22.71 -4.41
C ILE A 100 0.89 22.12 -5.80
N LEU A 101 -0.20 21.80 -6.52
CA LEU A 101 -0.11 21.20 -7.88
C LEU A 101 0.68 22.07 -8.84
N THR A 102 0.53 23.39 -8.78
CA THR A 102 1.29 24.32 -9.61
C THR A 102 2.81 24.19 -9.40
N GLN A 103 3.25 23.99 -8.16
CA GLN A 103 4.69 23.78 -7.88
C GLN A 103 5.15 22.38 -8.27
N MET A 104 4.34 21.36 -8.00
CA MET A 104 4.62 20.00 -8.44
C MET A 104 4.77 19.92 -9.96
N LEU A 105 3.89 20.59 -10.71
CA LEU A 105 3.93 20.62 -12.17
C LEU A 105 5.23 21.24 -12.70
N LYS A 106 5.74 22.30 -12.09
CA LYS A 106 7.03 22.89 -12.47
C LYS A 106 8.16 21.88 -12.37
N ILE A 107 8.23 21.15 -11.23
CA ILE A 107 9.26 20.14 -11.02
C ILE A 107 9.08 18.98 -12.00
N HIS A 108 7.85 18.53 -12.19
CA HIS A 108 7.51 17.41 -13.09
C HIS A 108 7.91 17.72 -14.54
N GLN A 109 7.65 18.93 -15.02
CA GLN A 109 8.02 19.34 -16.37
C GLN A 109 9.52 19.31 -16.61
N PHE A 110 10.33 19.68 -15.61
CA PHE A 110 11.79 19.59 -15.72
C PHE A 110 12.33 18.16 -15.60
N ALA A 111 11.69 17.33 -14.75
CA ALA A 111 12.18 15.99 -14.47
C ALA A 111 11.80 14.98 -15.57
N ILE A 112 10.56 15.02 -16.07
CA ILE A 112 10.00 13.98 -16.95
C ILE A 112 9.26 14.56 -18.14
N MET A 113 8.83 15.82 -18.08
CA MET A 113 8.00 16.54 -19.05
C MET A 113 6.52 16.09 -18.98
N CYS A 114 6.23 14.82 -19.34
CA CYS A 114 4.89 14.23 -19.23
C CYS A 114 4.98 12.70 -19.17
N ALA A 115 3.88 12.08 -18.72
CA ALA A 115 3.73 10.63 -18.84
C ALA A 115 3.63 10.21 -20.33
N PRO A 116 4.04 8.98 -20.71
CA PRO A 116 3.91 8.50 -22.09
C PRO A 116 2.49 8.62 -22.62
N THR A 117 2.30 9.16 -23.81
CA THR A 117 0.99 9.41 -24.42
C THR A 117 0.16 8.12 -24.53
N THR A 118 0.78 7.01 -24.94
CA THR A 118 0.12 5.70 -25.02
C THR A 118 -0.43 5.26 -23.67
N SER A 119 0.32 5.51 -22.58
CA SER A 119 -0.11 5.19 -21.21
C SER A 119 -1.31 6.05 -20.78
N GLN A 120 -1.35 7.31 -21.20
CA GLN A 120 -2.48 8.19 -20.90
C GLN A 120 -3.77 7.72 -21.58
N TYR A 121 -3.71 7.32 -22.85
CA TYR A 121 -4.86 6.73 -23.54
C TYR A 121 -5.30 5.40 -22.91
N ALA A 122 -4.36 4.53 -22.58
CA ALA A 122 -4.68 3.27 -21.90
C ALA A 122 -5.31 3.52 -20.53
N ALA A 123 -4.84 4.50 -19.78
CA ALA A 123 -5.43 4.89 -18.49
C ALA A 123 -6.86 5.45 -18.68
N GLY A 124 -7.09 6.22 -19.75
CA GLY A 124 -8.43 6.72 -20.08
C GLY A 124 -9.42 5.60 -20.34
N GLU A 125 -9.04 4.56 -21.09
CA GLU A 125 -9.88 3.39 -21.31
C GLU A 125 -10.07 2.57 -20.03
N ALA A 126 -9.01 2.38 -19.23
CA ALA A 126 -9.09 1.68 -17.95
C ALA A 126 -10.12 2.32 -17.00
N VAL A 127 -10.19 3.65 -16.94
CA VAL A 127 -11.19 4.36 -16.11
C VAL A 127 -12.61 4.21 -16.64
N LYS A 128 -12.79 4.10 -17.96
CA LYS A 128 -14.12 3.97 -18.55
C LYS A 128 -14.73 2.57 -18.36
N ASP A 129 -13.91 1.55 -18.60
CA ASP A 129 -14.42 0.19 -18.81
C ASP A 129 -13.75 -0.86 -17.89
N GLY A 130 -12.87 -0.44 -16.96
CA GLY A 130 -12.05 -1.35 -16.17
C GLY A 130 -12.65 -1.85 -14.85
N ASP A 131 -13.84 -1.41 -14.44
CA ASP A 131 -14.41 -1.72 -13.12
C ASP A 131 -14.64 -3.23 -12.91
N GLU A 132 -15.12 -3.94 -13.95
CA GLU A 132 -15.32 -5.39 -13.89
C GLU A 132 -14.00 -6.15 -13.75
N ASP A 133 -12.93 -5.66 -14.37
CA ASP A 133 -11.59 -6.23 -14.25
C ASP A 133 -11.02 -6.05 -12.85
N ILE A 134 -11.20 -4.86 -12.25
CA ILE A 134 -10.84 -4.59 -10.86
C ILE A 134 -11.59 -5.56 -9.93
N ALA A 135 -12.90 -5.67 -10.07
CA ALA A 135 -13.72 -6.55 -9.25
C ALA A 135 -13.27 -8.02 -9.35
N ARG A 136 -12.98 -8.49 -10.58
CA ARG A 136 -12.46 -9.84 -10.81
C ARG A 136 -11.11 -10.08 -10.16
N MET A 137 -10.17 -9.14 -10.32
CA MET A 137 -8.83 -9.23 -9.68
C MET A 137 -8.91 -9.17 -8.16
N LYS A 138 -9.71 -8.24 -7.61
CA LYS A 138 -9.94 -8.12 -6.17
C LYS A 138 -10.48 -9.41 -5.57
N LYS A 139 -11.44 -10.08 -6.24
CA LYS A 139 -11.97 -11.38 -5.81
C LYS A 139 -10.86 -12.44 -5.79
N ALA A 140 -10.07 -12.55 -6.86
CA ALA A 140 -8.98 -13.52 -6.95
C ALA A 140 -7.91 -13.28 -5.89
N TYR A 141 -7.53 -12.02 -5.63
CA TYR A 141 -6.60 -11.69 -4.54
C TYR A 141 -7.17 -12.04 -3.17
N ASN A 142 -8.44 -11.79 -2.92
CA ASN A 142 -9.07 -12.14 -1.64
C ASN A 142 -9.14 -13.65 -1.40
N GLU A 143 -9.32 -14.46 -2.43
CA GLU A 143 -9.25 -15.93 -2.35
C GLU A 143 -7.84 -16.40 -1.97
N ARG A 144 -6.79 -15.85 -2.61
CA ARG A 144 -5.40 -16.13 -2.31
C ARG A 144 -5.01 -15.68 -0.89
N ARG A 145 -5.45 -14.50 -0.49
CA ARG A 145 -5.29 -13.99 0.87
C ARG A 145 -5.84 -14.96 1.92
N LYS A 146 -7.08 -15.40 1.73
CA LYS A 146 -7.74 -16.36 2.63
C LYS A 146 -7.03 -17.71 2.67
N TYR A 147 -6.50 -18.15 1.53
CA TYR A 147 -5.70 -19.37 1.46
C TYR A 147 -4.43 -19.22 2.32
N LEU A 148 -3.63 -18.18 2.09
CA LEU A 148 -2.38 -17.96 2.83
C LEU A 148 -2.61 -17.75 4.33
N MET A 149 -3.67 -17.04 4.73
CA MET A 149 -4.02 -16.92 6.15
C MET A 149 -4.21 -18.28 6.82
N ARG A 150 -4.88 -19.21 6.15
CA ARG A 150 -5.06 -20.58 6.65
C ARG A 150 -3.76 -21.36 6.66
N ALA A 151 -3.00 -21.31 5.56
CA ALA A 151 -1.74 -22.02 5.43
C ALA A 151 -0.73 -21.58 6.51
N PHE A 152 -0.58 -20.27 6.75
CA PHE A 152 0.31 -19.79 7.82
C PHE A 152 -0.18 -20.15 9.21
N ALA A 153 -1.49 -20.16 9.45
CA ALA A 153 -2.05 -20.65 10.73
C ALA A 153 -1.77 -22.13 10.96
N GLU A 154 -1.90 -22.98 9.92
CA GLU A 154 -1.55 -24.41 9.97
C GLU A 154 -0.07 -24.64 10.24
N LEU A 155 0.82 -23.78 9.70
CA LEU A 155 2.24 -23.76 10.00
C LEU A 155 2.57 -23.18 11.38
N GLY A 156 1.58 -22.68 12.12
CA GLY A 156 1.75 -22.05 13.43
C GLY A 156 2.51 -20.72 13.34
N MET A 157 2.40 -20.01 12.24
CA MET A 157 2.98 -18.69 12.05
C MET A 157 1.90 -17.62 12.30
N ASP A 158 2.10 -16.79 13.31
CA ASP A 158 1.22 -15.66 13.57
C ASP A 158 1.28 -14.66 12.42
N CYS A 159 0.12 -14.19 12.02
CA CYS A 159 0.02 -13.23 10.94
C CYS A 159 -1.11 -12.23 11.21
N PHE A 160 -0.80 -10.95 11.07
CA PHE A 160 -1.82 -9.91 11.01
C PHE A 160 -2.71 -10.15 9.78
N GLU A 161 -4.02 -10.05 9.94
CA GLU A 161 -4.94 -10.25 8.82
C GLU A 161 -4.92 -9.02 7.88
N PRO A 162 -4.41 -9.14 6.64
CA PRO A 162 -4.32 -8.03 5.71
C PRO A 162 -5.69 -7.76 5.08
N TYR A 163 -6.23 -6.58 5.27
CA TYR A 163 -7.50 -6.18 4.66
C TYR A 163 -7.32 -5.33 3.39
N GLY A 164 -6.07 -5.10 2.97
CA GLY A 164 -5.77 -4.36 1.74
C GLY A 164 -4.50 -4.83 1.05
N ALA A 165 -4.22 -4.28 -0.12
CA ALA A 165 -3.09 -4.59 -1.00
C ALA A 165 -3.06 -6.08 -1.41
N PHE A 166 -1.88 -6.63 -1.71
CA PHE A 166 -1.68 -8.05 -2.01
C PHE A 166 -0.43 -8.60 -1.31
N TYR A 167 -0.26 -8.20 -0.04
CA TYR A 167 0.83 -8.64 0.82
C TYR A 167 0.31 -9.23 2.12
N ILE A 168 1.07 -10.18 2.65
CA ILE A 168 0.88 -10.76 3.96
C ILE A 168 2.22 -10.73 4.70
N PHE A 169 2.18 -10.54 6.03
CA PHE A 169 3.35 -10.24 6.83
C PHE A 169 3.48 -11.20 8.03
N PRO A 170 3.80 -12.51 7.76
CA PRO A 170 3.88 -13.53 8.79
C PRO A 170 5.08 -13.33 9.71
N CYS A 171 4.89 -13.71 10.98
CA CYS A 171 5.89 -13.69 12.04
C CYS A 171 6.72 -15.00 12.00
N ILE A 172 8.05 -14.85 11.98
CA ILE A 172 8.99 -16.00 11.98
C ILE A 172 9.78 -16.13 13.28
N LYS A 173 9.50 -15.32 14.29
CA LYS A 173 10.26 -15.29 15.56
C LYS A 173 10.39 -16.67 16.23
N ARG A 174 9.39 -17.52 16.05
CA ARG A 174 9.41 -18.91 16.59
C ARG A 174 10.54 -19.78 16.05
N PHE A 175 11.09 -19.45 14.89
CA PHE A 175 12.16 -20.24 14.26
C PHE A 175 13.58 -19.87 14.74
N GLY A 176 13.71 -18.82 15.55
CA GLY A 176 14.98 -18.38 16.11
C GLY A 176 16.00 -17.85 15.10
N MET A 177 15.55 -17.49 13.90
CA MET A 177 16.36 -16.91 12.84
C MET A 177 16.03 -15.44 12.66
N SER A 178 16.98 -14.65 12.17
CA SER A 178 16.71 -13.30 11.70
C SER A 178 15.88 -13.32 10.41
N SER A 179 15.21 -12.19 10.09
CA SER A 179 14.43 -12.06 8.86
C SER A 179 15.28 -12.29 7.61
N ASP A 180 16.50 -11.77 7.61
CA ASP A 180 17.44 -11.91 6.49
C ASP A 180 17.96 -13.33 6.35
N GLU A 181 18.31 -13.99 7.45
CA GLU A 181 18.74 -15.38 7.45
C GLU A 181 17.65 -16.31 6.91
N PHE A 182 16.41 -16.15 7.41
CA PHE A 182 15.28 -16.95 6.95
C PHE A 182 15.01 -16.75 5.46
N ALA A 183 14.95 -15.49 5.00
CA ALA A 183 14.71 -15.18 3.59
C ALA A 183 15.81 -15.76 2.67
N ASN A 184 17.07 -15.64 3.06
CA ASN A 184 18.19 -16.19 2.30
C ASN A 184 18.18 -17.72 2.24
N ARG A 185 17.91 -18.38 3.35
CA ARG A 185 17.82 -19.85 3.39
C ARG A 185 16.67 -20.36 2.53
N LEU A 186 15.49 -19.75 2.63
CA LEU A 186 14.33 -20.11 1.82
C LEU A 186 14.61 -19.95 0.32
N LEU A 187 15.32 -18.88 -0.07
CA LEU A 187 15.74 -18.68 -1.45
C LEU A 187 16.73 -19.76 -1.92
N GLN A 188 17.71 -20.13 -1.10
CA GLN A 188 18.75 -21.08 -1.47
C GLN A 188 18.26 -22.52 -1.47
N GLU A 189 17.48 -22.90 -0.45
CA GLU A 189 17.04 -24.27 -0.23
C GLU A 189 15.81 -24.60 -1.09
N GLU A 190 14.79 -23.73 -1.09
CA GLU A 190 13.48 -23.98 -1.72
C GLU A 190 13.22 -23.16 -2.99
N LYS A 191 14.11 -22.23 -3.36
CA LYS A 191 13.98 -21.32 -4.52
C LYS A 191 12.78 -20.37 -4.42
N ILE A 192 12.36 -20.06 -3.20
CA ILE A 192 11.27 -19.13 -2.91
C ILE A 192 11.86 -17.79 -2.50
N ALA A 193 11.58 -16.74 -3.27
CA ALA A 193 12.03 -15.38 -3.01
C ALA A 193 10.97 -14.61 -2.23
N ILE A 194 11.31 -14.17 -1.04
CA ILE A 194 10.49 -13.31 -0.17
C ILE A 194 11.31 -12.11 0.30
N VAL A 195 10.65 -11.09 0.82
CA VAL A 195 11.35 -9.90 1.30
C VAL A 195 11.44 -9.95 2.83
N PRO A 196 12.65 -9.87 3.43
CA PRO A 196 12.79 -9.78 4.88
C PRO A 196 12.12 -8.51 5.41
N GLY A 197 11.52 -8.59 6.58
CA GLY A 197 10.80 -7.46 7.18
C GLY A 197 11.69 -6.26 7.47
N THR A 198 12.97 -6.48 7.74
CA THR A 198 14.01 -5.46 7.93
C THR A 198 14.12 -4.47 6.76
N ALA A 199 13.78 -4.89 5.53
CA ALA A 199 13.72 -4.00 4.37
C ALA A 199 12.69 -2.85 4.51
N PHE A 200 11.79 -2.94 5.50
CA PHE A 200 10.75 -1.94 5.79
C PHE A 200 11.01 -1.19 7.12
N GLY A 201 12.18 -1.36 7.69
CA GLY A 201 12.63 -0.74 8.94
C GLY A 201 12.85 -1.74 10.07
N ASP A 202 13.49 -1.29 11.14
CA ASP A 202 13.91 -2.14 12.27
C ASP A 202 12.75 -2.89 12.94
N SER A 203 11.55 -2.30 12.96
CA SER A 203 10.35 -2.93 13.51
C SER A 203 9.87 -4.15 12.71
N GLY A 204 10.39 -4.34 11.50
CA GLY A 204 10.11 -5.48 10.65
C GLY A 204 10.94 -6.73 10.97
N GLU A 205 11.93 -6.65 11.90
CA GLU A 205 12.70 -7.82 12.31
C GLU A 205 11.81 -8.91 12.93
N GLY A 206 12.01 -10.14 12.49
CA GLY A 206 11.20 -11.29 12.88
C GLY A 206 9.93 -11.46 12.03
N TYR A 207 9.82 -10.72 10.92
CA TYR A 207 8.72 -10.82 9.95
C TYR A 207 9.23 -10.95 8.52
N LEU A 208 8.34 -11.39 7.63
CA LEU A 208 8.62 -11.52 6.19
C LEU A 208 7.46 -10.90 5.40
N ARG A 209 7.75 -10.23 4.27
CA ARG A 209 6.70 -9.86 3.35
C ARG A 209 6.55 -10.91 2.25
N VAL A 210 5.38 -11.51 2.18
CA VAL A 210 4.98 -12.43 1.11
C VAL A 210 3.96 -11.74 0.22
N SER A 211 4.19 -11.77 -1.11
CA SER A 211 3.22 -11.28 -2.10
C SER A 211 2.32 -12.42 -2.55
N TYR A 212 1.01 -12.18 -2.62
CA TYR A 212 0.07 -13.11 -3.22
C TYR A 212 -0.45 -12.68 -4.61
N ALA A 213 0.36 -11.86 -5.30
CA ALA A 213 0.14 -11.51 -6.69
C ALA A 213 0.62 -12.61 -7.68
N TYR A 214 0.58 -13.86 -7.25
CA TYR A 214 0.90 -15.07 -8.02
C TYR A 214 -0.35 -15.92 -8.20
N SER A 215 -0.29 -16.97 -9.05
CA SER A 215 -1.39 -17.90 -9.17
C SER A 215 -1.64 -18.66 -7.86
N LEU A 216 -2.86 -19.14 -7.63
CA LEU A 216 -3.15 -19.95 -6.45
C LEU A 216 -2.33 -21.25 -6.47
N GLU A 217 -2.10 -21.82 -7.65
CA GLU A 217 -1.29 -23.03 -7.85
C GLU A 217 0.17 -22.81 -7.41
N ASP A 218 0.77 -21.67 -7.79
CA ASP A 218 2.15 -21.35 -7.37
C ASP A 218 2.24 -21.12 -5.86
N LEU A 219 1.24 -20.46 -5.28
CA LEU A 219 1.17 -20.26 -3.82
C LEU A 219 0.95 -21.55 -3.04
N GLN A 220 0.34 -22.57 -3.65
CA GLN A 220 0.15 -23.89 -3.05
C GLN A 220 1.41 -24.75 -3.13
N LYS A 221 2.26 -24.50 -4.11
CA LYS A 221 3.55 -25.21 -4.26
C LYS A 221 4.63 -24.65 -3.34
N ALA A 222 4.53 -23.35 -3.02
CA ALA A 222 5.47 -22.64 -2.15
C ALA A 222 5.23 -22.94 -0.68
#